data_7eb03a08ba732cc2a3d8cbd4d958f0bb
#
_entry.id   7eb03a08ba732cc2a3d8cbd4d958f0bb
#
_cell.length_a   1.000
_cell.length_b   1.000
_cell.length_c   1.000
_cell.angle_alpha   90.00
_cell.angle_beta   90.00
_cell.angle_gamma   90.00
#
_symmetry.space_group_name_H-M   'P 1'
#
loop_
_entity.id
_entity.type
_entity.pdbx_description
1 polymer ?
#
loop_
_entity_poly.entity_id
_entity_poly.type
_entity_poly.pdbx_seq_one_letter_code
_entity_poly.pdbx_strand_id
1 'polypeptide(L)'
;MPTYISLINFTQKGAEAIKDGPKRLEAAKQRFRDAGAELKAFYLVTGQYDAVSIVEAPNDEVVAKLALGTATLGFVRSQTCRAFAEDDYKKIVASL
;
A
#
# COMPACT_ATOMS: atom_id res chain seq x y z
N MET A 1 5.08 -9.13 -11.27
CA MET A 1 5.53 -8.77 -9.92
C MET A 1 4.51 -9.20 -8.89
N PRO A 2 4.94 -9.60 -7.69
CA PRO A 2 4.02 -9.89 -6.59
C PRO A 2 3.10 -8.71 -6.27
N THR A 3 1.91 -9.04 -5.82
CA THR A 3 0.89 -8.06 -5.44
C THR A 3 0.77 -7.96 -3.93
N TYR A 4 0.56 -6.76 -3.43
CA TYR A 4 0.40 -6.46 -2.02
C TYR A 4 -0.82 -5.56 -1.84
N ILE A 5 -1.52 -5.77 -0.74
CA ILE A 5 -2.64 -4.91 -0.35
C ILE A 5 -2.26 -4.23 0.95
N SER A 6 -2.30 -2.91 0.98
CA SER A 6 -2.05 -2.12 2.18
C SER A 6 -3.36 -1.60 2.73
N LEU A 7 -3.58 -1.88 4.00
CA LEU A 7 -4.71 -1.38 4.77
C LEU A 7 -4.18 -0.20 5.61
N ILE A 8 -4.72 0.98 5.36
CA ILE A 8 -4.11 2.24 5.80
C ILE A 8 -5.03 2.96 6.78
N ASN A 9 -4.45 3.45 7.86
CA ASN A 9 -5.11 4.38 8.77
C ASN A 9 -4.35 5.70 8.79
N PHE A 10 -5.08 6.82 8.77
CA PHE A 10 -4.47 8.12 8.99
C PHE A 10 -4.09 8.25 10.48
N THR A 11 -2.95 8.86 10.73
CA THR A 11 -2.58 9.30 12.07
C THR A 11 -3.30 10.60 12.37
N GLN A 12 -3.18 11.10 13.60
CA GLN A 12 -3.70 12.42 13.93
C GLN A 12 -3.09 13.49 13.01
N LYS A 13 -1.78 13.42 12.79
CA LYS A 13 -1.08 14.33 11.88
C LYS A 13 -1.64 14.25 10.46
N GLY A 14 -1.91 13.03 9.98
CA GLY A 14 -2.50 12.81 8.66
C GLY A 14 -3.92 13.38 8.56
N ALA A 15 -4.72 13.20 9.59
CA ALA A 15 -6.08 13.74 9.63
C ALA A 15 -6.08 15.27 9.66
N GLU A 16 -5.20 15.88 10.46
CA GLU A 16 -5.06 17.33 10.51
C GLU A 16 -4.64 17.94 9.18
N ALA A 17 -3.77 17.24 8.45
CA ALA A 17 -3.24 17.69 7.15
C ALA A 17 -3.92 16.99 5.98
N ILE A 18 -5.18 16.56 6.13
CA ILE A 18 -5.86 15.73 5.13
C ILE A 18 -6.01 16.43 3.78
N LYS A 19 -6.10 17.74 3.78
CA LYS A 19 -6.27 18.50 2.53
C LYS A 19 -5.06 18.37 1.60
N ASP A 20 -3.88 18.07 2.15
CA ASP A 20 -2.67 17.81 1.36
C ASP A 20 -2.52 16.33 0.99
N GLY A 21 -3.49 15.51 1.35
CA GLY A 21 -3.49 14.07 1.06
C GLY A 21 -3.25 13.73 -0.41
N PRO A 22 -3.95 14.38 -1.35
CA PRO A 22 -3.71 14.10 -2.78
C PRO A 22 -2.28 14.36 -3.23
N LYS A 23 -1.63 15.40 -2.71
CA LYS A 23 -0.21 15.68 -3.02
C LYS A 23 0.70 14.60 -2.45
N ARG A 24 0.42 14.16 -1.20
CA ARG A 24 1.19 13.08 -0.58
C ARG A 24 1.03 11.78 -1.36
N LEU A 25 -0.17 11.50 -1.87
CA LEU A 25 -0.42 10.32 -2.68
C LEU A 25 0.42 10.34 -3.97
N GLU A 26 0.47 11.48 -4.66
CA GLU A 26 1.30 11.61 -5.87
C GLU A 26 2.78 11.43 -5.56
N ALA A 27 3.25 11.99 -4.44
CA ALA A 27 4.64 11.81 -3.99
C ALA A 27 4.92 10.33 -3.67
N ALA A 28 3.98 9.63 -3.05
CA ALA A 28 4.10 8.21 -2.76
C ALA A 28 4.19 7.38 -4.05
N LYS A 29 3.36 7.68 -5.03
CA LYS A 29 3.43 7.01 -6.33
C LYS A 29 4.82 7.14 -6.95
N GLN A 30 5.43 8.32 -6.86
CA GLN A 30 6.76 8.55 -7.40
C GLN A 30 7.82 7.76 -6.62
N ARG A 31 7.76 7.76 -5.29
CA ARG A 31 8.69 6.97 -4.47
C ARG A 31 8.62 5.49 -4.82
N PHE A 32 7.41 4.98 -5.05
CA PHE A 32 7.21 3.58 -5.40
C PHE A 32 7.84 3.28 -6.77
N ARG A 33 7.60 4.13 -7.76
CA ARG A 33 8.22 3.99 -9.09
C ARG A 33 9.75 4.02 -9.01
N ASP A 34 10.31 4.93 -8.21
CA ASP A 34 11.75 5.05 -8.04
C ASP A 34 12.36 3.77 -7.43
N ALA A 35 11.60 3.03 -6.67
CA ALA A 35 12.02 1.77 -6.06
C ALA A 35 11.73 0.55 -6.94
N GLY A 36 11.22 0.74 -8.14
CA GLY A 36 10.86 -0.35 -9.05
C GLY A 36 9.51 -1.00 -8.76
N ALA A 37 8.68 -0.34 -7.95
CA ALA A 37 7.34 -0.80 -7.61
C ALA A 37 6.29 0.09 -8.29
N GLU A 38 5.03 -0.28 -8.15
CA GLU A 38 3.93 0.50 -8.70
C GLU A 38 2.73 0.49 -7.75
N LEU A 39 2.22 1.66 -7.43
CA LEU A 39 0.97 1.81 -6.70
C LEU A 39 -0.16 1.77 -7.73
N LYS A 40 -0.77 0.60 -7.88
CA LYS A 40 -1.74 0.32 -8.94
C LYS A 40 -3.09 0.96 -8.71
N ALA A 41 -3.53 1.02 -7.46
CA ALA A 41 -4.84 1.55 -7.12
C ALA A 41 -4.83 2.09 -5.70
N PHE A 42 -5.64 3.09 -5.47
CA PHE A 42 -5.86 3.67 -4.15
C PHE A 42 -7.35 3.92 -3.99
N TYR A 43 -7.91 3.51 -2.85
CA TYR A 43 -9.31 3.73 -2.52
C TYR A 43 -9.41 4.35 -1.13
N LEU A 44 -10.17 5.43 -1.02
CA LEU A 44 -10.65 5.88 0.28
C LEU A 44 -11.80 4.96 0.68
N VAL A 45 -11.77 4.48 1.90
CA VAL A 45 -12.83 3.60 2.41
C VAL A 45 -13.36 4.14 3.73
N THR A 46 -14.56 3.70 4.09
CA THR A 46 -15.15 3.98 5.39
C THR A 46 -15.22 2.69 6.19
N GLY A 47 -15.02 2.78 7.50
CA GLY A 47 -15.02 1.62 8.37
C GLY A 47 -13.77 1.56 9.23
N GLN A 48 -13.25 0.36 9.45
CA GLN A 48 -12.09 0.14 10.32
C GLN A 48 -10.81 0.75 9.77
N TYR A 49 -10.65 0.79 8.45
CA TYR A 49 -9.52 1.41 7.77
C TYR A 49 -9.97 2.66 7.02
N ASP A 50 -9.04 3.57 6.78
CA ASP A 50 -9.33 4.82 6.08
C ASP A 50 -9.05 4.72 4.58
N ALA A 51 -8.09 3.90 4.19
CA ALA A 51 -7.75 3.72 2.78
C ALA A 51 -7.22 2.32 2.53
N VAL A 52 -7.29 1.91 1.26
CA VAL A 52 -6.73 0.64 0.79
C VAL A 52 -5.94 0.93 -0.48
N SER A 53 -4.73 0.41 -0.58
CA SER A 53 -3.96 0.50 -1.81
C SER A 53 -3.56 -0.88 -2.31
N ILE A 54 -3.45 -0.99 -3.63
CA ILE A 54 -2.96 -2.18 -4.32
C ILE A 54 -1.61 -1.83 -4.90
N VAL A 55 -0.58 -2.61 -4.55
CA VAL A 55 0.80 -2.35 -4.94
C VAL A 55 1.38 -3.58 -5.61
N GLU A 56 2.13 -3.38 -6.67
CA GLU A 56 3.02 -4.39 -7.23
C GLU A 56 4.45 -4.00 -6.93
N ALA A 57 5.26 -4.96 -6.49
CA ALA A 57 6.66 -4.74 -6.14
C ALA A 57 7.48 -5.98 -6.49
N PRO A 58 8.80 -5.82 -6.72
CA PRO A 58 9.65 -6.96 -7.09
C PRO A 58 9.70 -8.05 -6.04
N ASN A 59 9.68 -7.68 -4.75
CA ASN A 59 9.78 -8.62 -3.65
C ASN A 59 9.32 -7.99 -2.33
N ASP A 60 9.27 -8.81 -1.29
CA ASP A 60 8.81 -8.39 0.04
C ASP A 60 9.70 -7.33 0.67
N GLU A 61 11.01 -7.38 0.44
CA GLU A 61 11.95 -6.41 1.01
C GLU A 61 11.69 -5.00 0.48
N VAL A 62 11.43 -4.87 -0.81
CA VAL A 62 11.12 -3.58 -1.43
C VAL A 62 9.83 -3.01 -0.83
N VAL A 63 8.80 -3.82 -0.69
CA VAL A 63 7.53 -3.36 -0.13
C VAL A 63 7.66 -3.00 1.35
N ALA A 64 8.44 -3.77 2.11
CA ALA A 64 8.71 -3.47 3.51
C ALA A 64 9.44 -2.14 3.65
N LYS A 65 10.45 -1.91 2.82
CA LYS A 65 11.19 -0.64 2.80
C LYS A 65 10.28 0.54 2.48
N LEU A 66 9.41 0.39 1.49
CA LEU A 66 8.45 1.44 1.11
C LEU A 66 7.46 1.72 2.24
N ALA A 67 6.95 0.67 2.91
CA ALA A 67 6.04 0.82 4.03
C ALA A 67 6.69 1.55 5.21
N LEU A 68 7.92 1.19 5.56
CA LEU A 68 8.67 1.85 6.63
C LEU A 68 8.99 3.30 6.27
N GLY A 69 9.43 3.55 5.04
CA GLY A 69 9.70 4.90 4.57
C GLY A 69 8.47 5.80 4.62
N THR A 70 7.32 5.27 4.22
CA THR A 70 6.06 5.99 4.31
C THR A 70 5.69 6.27 5.78
N ALA A 71 5.89 5.29 6.66
CA ALA A 71 5.60 5.44 8.09
C ALA A 71 6.45 6.56 8.73
N THR A 72 7.69 6.72 8.30
CA THR A 72 8.57 7.78 8.86
C THR A 72 8.07 9.18 8.60
N LEU A 73 7.23 9.38 7.59
CA LEU A 73 6.62 10.68 7.32
C LEU A 73 5.55 11.04 8.35
N GLY A 74 4.98 10.04 9.02
CA GLY A 74 4.10 10.24 10.16
C GLY A 74 2.63 10.50 9.84
N PHE A 75 2.21 10.46 8.57
CA PHE A 75 0.83 10.76 8.17
C PHE A 75 -0.08 9.53 8.18
N VAL A 76 0.49 8.34 8.01
CA VAL A 76 -0.29 7.10 7.94
C VAL A 76 0.39 5.99 8.72
N ARG A 77 -0.42 5.03 9.14
CA ARG A 77 0.02 3.71 9.58
C ARG A 77 -0.62 2.69 8.64
N SER A 78 0.10 1.64 8.33
CA SER A 78 -0.40 0.64 7.39
C SER A 78 -0.11 -0.77 7.85
N GLN A 79 -0.95 -1.67 7.37
CA GLN A 79 -0.76 -3.11 7.45
C GLN A 79 -0.69 -3.61 6.02
N THR A 80 0.44 -4.17 5.61
CA THR A 80 0.64 -4.63 4.24
C THR A 80 0.60 -6.14 4.20
N CYS A 81 -0.24 -6.67 3.32
CA CYS A 81 -0.46 -8.10 3.16
C CYS A 81 0.01 -8.54 1.79
N ARG A 82 0.71 -9.68 1.72
CA ARG A 82 0.96 -10.34 0.44
C ARG A 82 -0.38 -10.82 -0.11
N ALA A 83 -0.69 -10.44 -1.33
CA ALA A 83 -1.94 -10.83 -1.98
C ALA A 83 -1.68 -11.81 -3.12
N PHE A 84 -2.60 -12.73 -3.31
CA PHE A 84 -2.59 -13.70 -4.40
C PHE A 84 -3.84 -13.45 -5.23
N ALA A 85 -3.64 -13.24 -6.55
CA ALA A 85 -4.77 -13.08 -7.46
C ALA A 85 -5.59 -14.38 -7.52
N GLU A 86 -6.80 -14.28 -8.03
CA GLU A 86 -7.71 -15.44 -8.08
C GLU A 86 -7.08 -16.64 -8.78
N ASP A 87 -6.37 -16.45 -9.88
CA ASP A 87 -5.71 -17.53 -10.60
C ASP A 87 -4.64 -18.22 -9.76
N ASP A 88 -3.87 -17.43 -9.00
CA ASP A 88 -2.85 -17.97 -8.10
C ASP A 88 -3.50 -18.76 -6.95
N TYR A 89 -4.59 -18.24 -6.42
CA TYR A 89 -5.37 -18.94 -5.41
C TYR A 89 -5.83 -20.31 -5.91
N LYS A 90 -6.37 -20.37 -7.12
CA LYS A 90 -6.81 -21.63 -7.72
C LYS A 90 -5.66 -22.63 -7.88
N LYS A 91 -4.48 -22.16 -8.31
CA LYS A 91 -3.28 -22.99 -8.44
C LYS A 91 -2.82 -23.53 -7.10
N ILE A 92 -2.82 -22.69 -6.07
CA ILE A 92 -2.43 -23.10 -4.72
C ILE A 92 -3.38 -24.21 -4.23
N VAL A 93 -4.68 -24.02 -4.37
CA VAL A 93 -5.67 -25.00 -3.95
C VAL A 93 -5.50 -26.31 -4.74
N ALA A 94 -5.26 -26.23 -6.03
CA ALA A 94 -5.08 -27.41 -6.88
C ALA A 94 -3.85 -28.24 -6.50
N SER A 95 -2.87 -27.63 -5.80
CA SER A 95 -1.66 -28.33 -5.35
C SER A 95 -1.81 -29.02 -4.00
N LEU A 96 -2.95 -28.87 -3.34
CA LEU A 96 -3.19 -29.47 -2.02
C LEU A 96 -3.45 -30.98 -2.05
#